data_5efdba6f61dcd1d78d05e1f3955c1269
#
_entry.id   5efdba6f61dcd1d78d05e1f3955c1269
#
_cell.length_a   1.000
_cell.length_b   1.000
_cell.length_c   1.000
_cell.angle_alpha   90.00
_cell.angle_beta   90.00
_cell.angle_gamma   90.00
#
_symmetry.space_group_name_H-M   'P 1'
#
loop_
_entity.id
_entity.type
_entity.pdbx_description
1 polymer ?
#
loop_
_entity_poly.entity_id
_entity_poly.type
_entity_poly.pdbx_seq_one_letter_code
_entity_poly.pdbx_strand_id
1 'polypeptide(L)'
;ARLSYDGKGRLSTLAAEGMETPFSWTYCEQGGLVEQLAYPNGMTRVNTYESSRDLLSVIDYRRPGSANPPARHEYDYDALGRPTRRRDTWNTAAPKTTRLFTYNSRGELVGDQLRPGGRFGYQYDNIGNRKEAFEFGSTTDYETDELNRYAGIVRNGGEAFTPQYDADGNQTLIRTSTGIWEVTYNAENRPVRFVNESAK
;
A
#
# COMPACT_ATOMS: atom_id res chain seq x y z
N ALA A 1 2.60 -25.90 -9.06
CA ALA A 1 3.23 -25.51 -7.79
C ALA A 1 3.01 -26.61 -6.75
N ARG A 2 3.98 -26.82 -5.88
CA ARG A 2 3.90 -27.76 -4.75
C ARG A 2 3.93 -26.96 -3.44
N LEU A 3 2.97 -27.21 -2.58
CA LEU A 3 2.87 -26.60 -1.25
C LEU A 3 3.19 -27.66 -0.19
N SER A 4 3.88 -27.26 0.88
CA SER A 4 4.08 -28.07 2.07
C SER A 4 3.66 -27.26 3.32
N TYR A 5 3.29 -27.97 4.36
CA TYR A 5 2.79 -27.37 5.59
C TYR A 5 3.58 -27.88 6.78
N ASP A 6 3.68 -27.10 7.84
CA ASP A 6 4.30 -27.50 9.09
C ASP A 6 3.37 -28.39 9.94
N GLY A 7 3.85 -28.86 11.09
CA GLY A 7 3.08 -29.70 11.99
C GLY A 7 1.84 -29.02 12.63
N LYS A 8 1.69 -27.70 12.44
CA LYS A 8 0.53 -26.91 12.87
C LYS A 8 -0.40 -26.55 11.69
N GLY A 9 -0.15 -27.09 10.48
CA GLY A 9 -0.95 -26.83 9.28
C GLY A 9 -0.68 -25.48 8.62
N ARG A 10 0.40 -24.76 8.96
CA ARG A 10 0.77 -23.48 8.34
C ARG A 10 1.67 -23.73 7.15
N LEU A 11 1.56 -22.89 6.10
CA LEU A 11 2.38 -23.02 4.90
C LEU A 11 3.86 -22.94 5.25
N SER A 12 4.63 -23.98 4.99
CA SER A 12 6.08 -24.01 5.26
C SER A 12 6.91 -23.82 4.00
N THR A 13 6.50 -24.35 2.85
CA THR A 13 7.23 -24.15 1.59
C THR A 13 6.29 -24.02 0.39
N LEU A 14 6.78 -23.30 -0.62
CA LEU A 14 6.18 -23.22 -1.96
C LEU A 14 7.27 -23.44 -3.00
N ALA A 15 7.11 -24.43 -3.85
CA ALA A 15 7.96 -24.68 -5.02
C ALA A 15 7.14 -24.64 -6.31
N ALA A 16 7.67 -24.00 -7.35
CA ALA A 16 7.16 -24.10 -8.70
C ALA A 16 8.05 -25.02 -9.55
N GLU A 17 7.54 -25.47 -10.68
CA GLU A 17 8.34 -26.24 -11.65
C GLU A 17 9.55 -25.42 -12.12
N GLY A 18 10.73 -26.05 -12.15
CA GLY A 18 11.99 -25.39 -12.50
C GLY A 18 12.65 -24.60 -11.37
N MET A 19 12.09 -24.57 -10.17
CA MET A 19 12.73 -23.95 -8.99
C MET A 19 13.63 -24.96 -8.27
N GLU A 20 14.93 -24.67 -8.16
CA GLU A 20 15.88 -25.47 -7.38
C GLU A 20 15.67 -25.30 -5.88
N THR A 21 15.37 -24.08 -5.43
CA THR A 21 15.15 -23.75 -4.03
C THR A 21 13.74 -23.20 -3.88
N PRO A 22 12.91 -23.73 -2.95
CA PRO A 22 11.57 -23.22 -2.71
C PRO A 22 11.60 -21.91 -1.91
N PHE A 23 10.50 -21.18 -1.95
CA PHE A 23 10.18 -20.23 -0.86
C PHE A 23 9.94 -21.02 0.42
N SER A 24 10.41 -20.51 1.57
CA SER A 24 10.14 -21.13 2.86
C SER A 24 9.76 -20.10 3.94
N TRP A 25 8.80 -20.50 4.77
CA TRP A 25 8.28 -19.68 5.88
C TRP A 25 8.64 -20.31 7.21
N THR A 26 9.11 -19.48 8.14
CA THR A 26 9.15 -19.81 9.56
C THR A 26 8.23 -18.86 10.33
N TYR A 27 7.79 -19.31 11.49
CA TYR A 27 6.79 -18.60 12.28
C TYR A 27 7.32 -18.38 13.69
N CYS A 28 6.86 -17.31 14.32
CA CYS A 28 7.12 -17.08 15.74
C CYS A 28 6.70 -18.30 16.56
N GLU A 29 7.44 -18.58 17.61
CA GLU A 29 7.23 -19.74 18.47
C GLU A 29 5.81 -19.78 19.04
N GLN A 30 5.31 -18.61 19.44
CA GLN A 30 3.93 -18.43 19.87
C GLN A 30 3.12 -17.73 18.77
N GLY A 31 1.95 -18.30 18.44
CA GLY A 31 1.03 -17.75 17.45
C GLY A 31 1.30 -18.20 16.01
N GLY A 32 0.68 -17.53 15.06
CA GLY A 32 0.75 -17.81 13.63
C GLY A 32 1.50 -16.73 12.82
N LEU A 33 2.19 -15.83 13.49
CA LEU A 33 2.88 -14.71 12.85
C LEU A 33 4.13 -15.20 12.10
N VAL A 34 4.29 -14.75 10.86
CA VAL A 34 5.46 -15.10 10.04
C VAL A 34 6.68 -14.38 10.58
N GLU A 35 7.66 -15.11 11.09
CA GLU A 35 8.94 -14.57 11.54
C GLU A 35 9.89 -14.34 10.37
N GLN A 36 9.99 -15.32 9.46
CA GLN A 36 10.88 -15.21 8.30
C GLN A 36 10.25 -15.81 7.04
N LEU A 37 10.54 -15.18 5.91
CA LEU A 37 10.36 -15.72 4.56
C LEU A 37 11.74 -15.79 3.89
N ALA A 38 12.15 -16.98 3.48
CA ALA A 38 13.31 -17.17 2.63
C ALA A 38 12.89 -17.28 1.16
N TYR A 39 13.64 -16.59 0.31
CA TYR A 39 13.43 -16.54 -1.14
C TYR A 39 14.36 -17.50 -1.87
N PRO A 40 13.97 -18.00 -3.06
CA PRO A 40 14.81 -18.91 -3.87
C PRO A 40 16.19 -18.35 -4.22
N ASN A 41 16.33 -17.04 -4.32
CA ASN A 41 17.60 -16.34 -4.61
C ASN A 41 18.50 -16.14 -3.38
N GLY A 42 18.20 -16.79 -2.26
CA GLY A 42 18.95 -16.71 -1.01
C GLY A 42 18.66 -15.46 -0.17
N MET A 43 17.84 -14.51 -0.65
CA MET A 43 17.39 -13.40 0.20
C MET A 43 16.46 -13.90 1.29
N THR A 44 16.40 -13.17 2.39
CA THR A 44 15.42 -13.40 3.45
C THR A 44 14.69 -12.10 3.81
N ARG A 45 13.43 -12.21 4.19
CA ARG A 45 12.67 -11.18 4.87
C ARG A 45 12.43 -11.64 6.31
N VAL A 46 12.89 -10.82 7.26
CA VAL A 46 12.69 -11.07 8.70
C VAL A 46 11.69 -10.03 9.22
N ASN A 47 10.68 -10.50 9.91
CA ASN A 47 9.68 -9.67 10.57
C ASN A 47 9.94 -9.64 12.07
N THR A 48 9.80 -8.46 12.68
CA THR A 48 9.77 -8.29 14.13
C THR A 48 8.46 -7.65 14.51
N TYR A 49 7.88 -8.10 15.60
CA TYR A 49 6.60 -7.60 16.10
C TYR A 49 6.80 -6.90 17.44
N GLU A 50 5.85 -6.06 17.84
CA GLU A 50 5.83 -5.49 19.18
C GLU A 50 5.68 -6.61 20.22
N SER A 51 6.29 -6.41 21.40
CA SER A 51 6.29 -7.42 22.45
C SER A 51 4.92 -7.66 23.11
N SER A 52 4.01 -6.70 23.02
CA SER A 52 2.69 -6.71 23.68
C SER A 52 1.50 -6.79 22.74
N ARG A 53 1.73 -6.59 21.45
CA ARG A 53 0.70 -6.59 20.40
C ARG A 53 1.28 -7.28 19.16
N ASP A 54 0.44 -7.92 18.38
CA ASP A 54 0.84 -8.59 17.13
C ASP A 54 1.09 -7.57 15.98
N LEU A 55 1.53 -6.35 16.31
CA LEU A 55 1.81 -5.31 15.34
C LEU A 55 3.24 -5.43 14.83
N LEU A 56 3.38 -5.42 13.52
CA LEU A 56 4.65 -5.55 12.82
C LEU A 56 5.51 -4.29 13.02
N SER A 57 6.58 -4.37 13.81
CA SER A 57 7.47 -3.24 14.12
C SER A 57 8.62 -3.09 13.13
N VAL A 58 9.12 -4.19 12.54
CA VAL A 58 10.21 -4.17 11.57
C VAL A 58 9.99 -5.20 10.48
N ILE A 59 10.26 -4.78 9.24
CA ILE A 59 10.50 -5.66 8.09
C ILE A 59 11.95 -5.45 7.68
N ASP A 60 12.76 -6.50 7.71
CA ASP A 60 14.19 -6.45 7.39
C ASP A 60 14.50 -7.42 6.25
N TYR A 61 14.84 -6.89 5.08
CA TYR A 61 15.30 -7.71 3.96
C TYR A 61 16.82 -7.89 4.06
N ARG A 62 17.29 -9.12 3.94
CA ARG A 62 18.70 -9.48 4.03
C ARG A 62 19.15 -10.18 2.77
N ARG A 63 20.39 -9.92 2.36
CA ARG A 63 21.06 -10.58 1.24
C ARG A 63 22.26 -11.35 1.75
N PRO A 64 22.51 -12.59 1.29
CA PRO A 64 23.72 -13.34 1.66
C PRO A 64 24.98 -12.52 1.37
N GLY A 65 25.93 -12.55 2.31
CA GLY A 65 27.23 -11.87 2.17
C GLY A 65 27.19 -10.34 2.28
N SER A 66 26.04 -9.72 2.56
CA SER A 66 25.92 -8.28 2.77
C SER A 66 25.67 -7.94 4.24
N ALA A 67 26.48 -7.06 4.81
CA ALA A 67 26.27 -6.55 6.16
C ALA A 67 25.06 -5.57 6.22
N ASN A 68 24.64 -5.06 5.07
CA ASN A 68 23.65 -4.01 4.96
C ASN A 68 22.36 -4.53 4.35
N PRO A 69 21.18 -4.29 4.95
CA PRO A 69 19.93 -4.71 4.39
C PRO A 69 19.65 -3.94 3.08
N PRO A 70 19.28 -4.62 1.99
CA PRO A 70 18.84 -3.94 0.77
C PRO A 70 17.61 -3.07 0.99
N ALA A 71 16.75 -3.44 1.94
CA ALA A 71 15.63 -2.64 2.41
C ALA A 71 15.29 -2.98 3.87
N ARG A 72 14.92 -1.96 4.63
CA ARG A 72 14.41 -2.12 5.99
C ARG A 72 13.31 -1.09 6.24
N HIS A 73 12.19 -1.54 6.81
CA HIS A 73 11.04 -0.71 7.18
C HIS A 73 10.80 -0.86 8.67
N GLU A 74 10.69 0.26 9.38
CA GLU A 74 10.41 0.30 10.81
C GLU A 74 9.13 1.11 11.05
N TYR A 75 8.26 0.61 11.91
CA TYR A 75 6.95 1.22 12.21
C TYR A 75 6.80 1.52 13.68
N ASP A 76 6.20 2.67 14.00
CA ASP A 76 5.69 2.98 15.32
C ASP A 76 4.17 3.17 15.21
N TYR A 77 3.48 2.86 16.30
CA TYR A 77 2.02 2.85 16.35
C TYR A 77 1.50 3.68 17.52
N ASP A 78 0.29 4.17 17.42
CA ASP A 78 -0.45 4.72 18.55
C ASP A 78 -1.10 3.61 19.39
N ALA A 79 -1.82 4.02 20.46
CA ALA A 79 -2.52 3.10 21.35
C ALA A 79 -3.65 2.29 20.64
N LEU A 80 -4.17 2.80 19.52
CA LEU A 80 -5.21 2.14 18.73
C LEU A 80 -4.63 1.22 17.64
N GLY A 81 -3.29 1.09 17.56
CA GLY A 81 -2.62 0.27 16.56
C GLY A 81 -2.50 0.91 15.18
N ARG A 82 -2.72 2.22 15.05
CA ARG A 82 -2.55 2.95 13.79
C ARG A 82 -1.09 3.37 13.64
N PRO A 83 -0.46 3.21 12.46
CA PRO A 83 0.91 3.65 12.23
C PRO A 83 1.04 5.17 12.42
N THR A 84 1.93 5.63 13.29
CA THR A 84 2.25 7.05 13.48
C THR A 84 3.53 7.47 12.78
N ARG A 85 4.43 6.51 12.57
CA ARG A 85 5.69 6.74 11.87
C ARG A 85 6.10 5.49 11.10
N ARG A 86 6.65 5.70 9.90
CA ARG A 86 7.37 4.70 9.13
C ARG A 86 8.75 5.24 8.76
N ARG A 87 9.79 4.46 8.98
CA ARG A 87 11.16 4.76 8.55
C ARG A 87 11.60 3.72 7.53
N ASP A 88 12.10 4.20 6.40
CA ASP A 88 12.60 3.34 5.33
C ASP A 88 14.11 3.55 5.17
N THR A 89 14.85 2.47 5.05
CA THR A 89 16.28 2.44 4.76
C THR A 89 16.50 1.55 3.55
N TRP A 90 17.20 2.08 2.56
CA TRP A 90 17.55 1.39 1.31
C TRP A 90 19.05 1.36 1.19
N ASN A 91 19.70 0.21 1.23
CA ASN A 91 21.15 0.08 1.28
C ASN A 91 21.80 1.10 2.25
N THR A 92 23.02 0.92 2.70
CA THR A 92 23.62 1.83 3.70
C THR A 92 23.97 3.21 3.20
N ALA A 93 24.11 3.40 1.91
CA ALA A 93 24.49 4.69 1.32
C ALA A 93 23.28 5.60 1.04
N ALA A 94 22.05 5.11 1.14
CA ALA A 94 20.86 5.92 0.88
C ALA A 94 20.39 6.65 2.15
N PRO A 95 19.98 7.91 2.02
CA PRO A 95 19.35 8.62 3.14
C PRO A 95 18.07 7.88 3.55
N LYS A 96 17.84 7.75 4.85
CA LYS A 96 16.59 7.24 5.39
C LYS A 96 15.46 8.20 5.06
N THR A 97 14.35 7.67 4.59
CA THR A 97 13.10 8.43 4.54
C THR A 97 12.27 8.14 5.80
N THR A 98 11.54 9.15 6.24
CA THR A 98 10.60 9.03 7.36
C THR A 98 9.25 9.58 6.93
N ARG A 99 8.19 8.82 7.18
CA ARG A 99 6.80 9.28 7.09
C ARG A 99 6.23 9.43 8.48
N LEU A 100 5.51 10.52 8.70
CA LEU A 100 4.78 10.80 9.94
C LEU A 100 3.30 10.91 9.58
N PHE A 101 2.48 10.08 10.21
CA PHE A 101 1.04 10.00 9.94
C PHE A 101 0.23 10.66 11.06
N THR A 102 -0.81 11.38 10.69
CA THR A 102 -1.76 11.99 11.64
C THR A 102 -3.18 11.59 11.27
N TYR A 103 -3.99 11.38 12.28
CA TYR A 103 -5.37 10.91 12.15
C TYR A 103 -6.34 11.86 12.86
N ASN A 104 -7.55 11.95 12.36
CA ASN A 104 -8.64 12.63 13.08
C ASN A 104 -9.26 11.70 14.15
N SER A 105 -10.26 12.23 14.86
CA SER A 105 -10.99 11.48 15.90
C SER A 105 -11.75 10.25 15.39
N ARG A 106 -12.08 10.19 14.09
CA ARG A 106 -12.71 9.03 13.45
C ARG A 106 -11.70 7.98 12.98
N GLY A 107 -10.39 8.23 13.13
CA GLY A 107 -9.34 7.33 12.68
C GLY A 107 -8.96 7.46 11.21
N GLU A 108 -9.47 8.45 10.50
CA GLU A 108 -9.12 8.72 9.11
C GLU A 108 -7.77 9.41 9.02
N LEU A 109 -6.94 9.03 8.05
CA LEU A 109 -5.64 9.65 7.79
C LEU A 109 -5.84 11.07 7.25
N VAL A 110 -5.45 12.09 8.03
CA VAL A 110 -5.57 13.50 7.64
C VAL A 110 -4.24 14.14 7.26
N GLY A 111 -3.12 13.49 7.55
CA GLY A 111 -1.80 13.99 7.16
C GLY A 111 -0.75 12.90 7.05
N ASP A 112 0.16 13.07 6.08
CA ASP A 112 1.37 12.27 5.90
C ASP A 112 2.51 13.23 5.54
N GLN A 113 3.53 13.29 6.38
CA GLN A 113 4.73 14.09 6.14
C GLN A 113 5.90 13.19 5.78
N LEU A 114 6.33 13.26 4.53
CA LEU A 114 7.55 12.60 4.06
C LEU A 114 8.78 13.47 4.33
N ARG A 115 9.82 12.91 4.92
CA ARG A 115 11.12 13.57 5.22
C ARG A 115 12.29 12.71 4.72
N PRO A 116 13.18 13.24 3.87
CA PRO A 116 13.02 14.47 3.09
C PRO A 116 11.91 14.28 2.07
N GLY A 117 11.21 15.36 1.71
CA GLY A 117 10.15 15.29 0.69
C GLY A 117 9.00 16.26 0.95
N GLY A 118 7.78 15.81 0.69
CA GLY A 118 6.57 16.61 0.69
C GLY A 118 5.65 16.34 1.87
N ARG A 119 4.54 17.06 1.83
CA ARG A 119 3.40 16.87 2.73
C ARG A 119 2.20 16.43 1.91
N PHE A 120 1.41 15.58 2.54
CA PHE A 120 0.10 15.15 2.07
C PHE A 120 -0.92 15.49 3.14
N GLY A 121 -2.06 16.02 2.74
CA GLY A 121 -3.16 16.34 3.64
C GLY A 121 -4.47 15.84 3.04
N TYR A 122 -5.42 15.45 3.88
CA TYR A 122 -6.69 14.91 3.42
C TYR A 122 -7.83 15.44 4.28
N GLN A 123 -8.94 15.78 3.64
CA GLN A 123 -10.19 16.13 4.31
C GLN A 123 -11.29 15.19 3.84
N TYR A 124 -12.21 14.89 4.74
CA TYR A 124 -13.31 13.96 4.52
C TYR A 124 -14.63 14.58 4.92
N ASP A 125 -15.71 14.12 4.32
CA ASP A 125 -17.04 14.43 4.77
C ASP A 125 -17.44 13.59 6.02
N ASN A 126 -18.69 13.73 6.46
CA ASN A 126 -19.15 13.05 7.66
C ASN A 126 -19.28 11.52 7.53
N ILE A 127 -19.28 10.99 6.33
CA ILE A 127 -19.41 9.56 6.04
C ILE A 127 -18.12 8.94 5.47
N GLY A 128 -17.03 9.72 5.38
CA GLY A 128 -15.70 9.24 5.02
C GLY A 128 -15.33 9.41 3.55
N ASN A 129 -16.14 10.08 2.72
CA ASN A 129 -15.73 10.41 1.36
C ASN A 129 -14.66 11.50 1.41
N ARG A 130 -13.62 11.38 0.58
CA ARG A 130 -12.59 12.42 0.47
C ARG A 130 -13.18 13.67 -0.19
N LYS A 131 -13.02 14.82 0.47
CA LYS A 131 -13.41 16.14 -0.02
C LYS A 131 -12.23 16.90 -0.62
N GLU A 132 -11.06 16.75 -0.02
CA GLU A 132 -9.85 17.43 -0.45
C GLU A 132 -8.63 16.54 -0.27
N ALA A 133 -7.69 16.63 -1.20
CA ALA A 133 -6.33 16.11 -1.05
C ALA A 133 -5.33 17.23 -1.36
N PHE A 134 -4.35 17.41 -0.46
CA PHE A 134 -3.19 18.25 -0.69
C PHE A 134 -1.96 17.36 -0.88
N GLU A 135 -1.29 17.48 -2.02
CA GLU A 135 -0.13 16.64 -2.36
C GLU A 135 0.94 17.48 -3.06
N PHE A 136 2.13 17.58 -2.48
CA PHE A 136 3.28 18.29 -3.06
C PHE A 136 2.96 19.74 -3.55
N GLY A 137 2.17 20.49 -2.79
CA GLY A 137 1.80 21.86 -3.15
C GLY A 137 0.59 21.97 -4.10
N SER A 138 -0.02 20.85 -4.48
CA SER A 138 -1.24 20.81 -5.28
C SER A 138 -2.44 20.42 -4.42
N THR A 139 -3.56 21.08 -4.63
CA THR A 139 -4.85 20.74 -4.01
C THR A 139 -5.74 20.08 -5.06
N THR A 140 -6.45 19.04 -4.65
CA THR A 140 -7.47 18.38 -5.46
C THR A 140 -8.75 18.33 -4.65
N ASP A 141 -9.83 18.89 -5.18
CA ASP A 141 -11.16 18.90 -4.60
C ASP A 141 -12.00 17.80 -5.22
N TYR A 142 -12.82 17.14 -4.42
CA TYR A 142 -13.67 16.03 -4.80
C TYR A 142 -15.13 16.33 -4.44
N GLU A 143 -16.01 16.18 -5.41
CA GLU A 143 -17.46 16.21 -5.23
C GLU A 143 -18.01 14.80 -5.35
N THR A 144 -18.95 14.44 -4.49
CA THR A 144 -19.59 13.11 -4.49
C THR A 144 -21.08 13.24 -4.84
N ASP A 145 -21.61 12.22 -5.51
CA ASP A 145 -23.04 12.07 -5.78
C ASP A 145 -23.78 11.38 -4.60
N GLU A 146 -25.08 11.18 -4.75
CA GLU A 146 -25.95 10.53 -3.75
C GLU A 146 -25.61 9.04 -3.53
N LEU A 147 -24.84 8.43 -4.43
CA LEU A 147 -24.36 7.04 -4.32
C LEU A 147 -22.93 6.98 -3.76
N ASN A 148 -22.40 8.09 -3.24
CA ASN A 148 -21.02 8.22 -2.73
C ASN A 148 -19.92 7.96 -3.79
N ARG A 149 -20.22 8.20 -5.07
CA ARG A 149 -19.25 8.17 -6.15
C ARG A 149 -18.78 9.57 -6.45
N TYR A 150 -17.57 9.75 -6.95
CA TYR A 150 -17.06 11.05 -7.35
C TYR A 150 -17.81 11.56 -8.59
N ALA A 151 -18.52 12.68 -8.44
CA ALA A 151 -19.20 13.39 -9.52
C ALA A 151 -18.29 14.42 -10.21
N GLY A 152 -17.32 14.97 -9.47
CA GLY A 152 -16.36 15.93 -9.96
C GLY A 152 -15.02 15.85 -9.24
N ILE A 153 -13.92 16.05 -9.97
CA ILE A 153 -12.55 16.12 -9.42
C ILE A 153 -11.87 17.34 -10.04
N VAL A 154 -11.49 18.32 -9.20
CA VAL A 154 -10.86 19.57 -9.62
C VAL A 154 -9.47 19.67 -9.02
N ARG A 155 -8.45 19.86 -9.84
CA ARG A 155 -7.07 20.05 -9.36
C ARG A 155 -6.64 21.49 -9.51
N ASN A 156 -6.17 22.11 -8.40
CA ASN A 156 -5.67 23.50 -8.36
C ASN A 156 -6.67 24.53 -8.93
N GLY A 157 -7.99 24.31 -8.74
CA GLY A 157 -9.02 25.19 -9.31
C GLY A 157 -9.11 25.18 -10.84
N GLY A 158 -8.51 24.19 -11.50
CA GLY A 158 -8.57 24.02 -12.96
C GLY A 158 -9.88 23.41 -13.44
N GLU A 159 -9.88 22.87 -14.66
CA GLU A 159 -11.04 22.21 -15.25
C GLU A 159 -11.42 20.94 -14.47
N ALA A 160 -12.71 20.80 -14.21
CA ALA A 160 -13.25 19.64 -13.53
C ALA A 160 -13.15 18.38 -14.44
N PHE A 161 -12.69 17.30 -13.85
CA PHE A 161 -12.81 15.98 -14.45
C PHE A 161 -14.05 15.29 -13.88
N THR A 162 -14.93 14.83 -14.75
CA THR A 162 -16.13 14.08 -14.38
C THR A 162 -15.90 12.60 -14.65
N PRO A 163 -15.71 11.76 -13.62
CA PRO A 163 -15.63 10.31 -13.76
C PRO A 163 -16.94 9.74 -14.36
N GLN A 164 -16.82 8.65 -15.09
CA GLN A 164 -17.98 7.91 -15.58
C GLN A 164 -18.04 6.53 -14.93
N TYR A 165 -19.25 5.98 -14.84
CA TYR A 165 -19.50 4.69 -14.18
C TYR A 165 -20.45 3.85 -15.04
N ASP A 166 -20.28 2.53 -14.99
CA ASP A 166 -21.26 1.59 -15.54
C ASP A 166 -22.43 1.39 -14.54
N ALA A 167 -23.37 0.52 -14.94
CA ALA A 167 -24.57 0.24 -14.14
C ALA A 167 -24.26 -0.46 -12.80
N ASP A 168 -23.12 -1.16 -12.73
CA ASP A 168 -22.66 -1.87 -11.53
C ASP A 168 -21.83 -0.95 -10.61
N GLY A 169 -21.61 0.33 -11.01
CA GLY A 169 -20.86 1.32 -10.24
C GLY A 169 -19.34 1.25 -10.46
N ASN A 170 -18.86 0.48 -11.43
CA ASN A 170 -17.44 0.47 -11.78
C ASN A 170 -17.07 1.76 -12.52
N GLN A 171 -15.94 2.37 -12.16
CA GLN A 171 -15.48 3.61 -12.80
C GLN A 171 -14.91 3.31 -14.20
N THR A 172 -15.62 3.71 -15.25
CA THR A 172 -15.27 3.46 -16.66
C THR A 172 -14.42 4.55 -17.29
N LEU A 173 -14.38 5.76 -16.71
CA LEU A 173 -13.49 6.84 -17.12
C LEU A 173 -12.67 7.32 -15.92
N ILE A 174 -11.34 7.22 -16.03
CA ILE A 174 -10.39 7.61 -14.97
C ILE A 174 -9.38 8.61 -15.49
N ARG A 175 -8.90 9.53 -14.62
CA ARG A 175 -7.79 10.43 -14.90
C ARG A 175 -6.58 10.02 -14.04
N THR A 176 -5.44 9.87 -14.69
CA THR A 176 -4.14 9.58 -14.06
C THR A 176 -3.11 10.65 -14.45
N SER A 177 -1.89 10.57 -13.92
CA SER A 177 -0.77 11.40 -14.34
C SER A 177 -0.37 11.21 -15.81
N THR A 178 -0.76 10.08 -16.42
CA THR A 178 -0.44 9.71 -17.80
C THR A 178 -1.60 9.95 -18.79
N GLY A 179 -2.71 10.53 -18.33
CA GLY A 179 -3.85 10.90 -19.18
C GLY A 179 -5.19 10.37 -18.67
N ILE A 180 -6.19 10.47 -19.54
CA ILE A 180 -7.55 9.97 -19.32
C ILE A 180 -7.65 8.58 -19.96
N TRP A 181 -8.22 7.64 -19.23
CA TRP A 181 -8.32 6.25 -19.64
C TRP A 181 -9.76 5.76 -19.58
N GLU A 182 -10.20 5.10 -20.63
CA GLU A 182 -11.41 4.27 -20.63
C GLU A 182 -11.07 2.89 -20.05
N VAL A 183 -11.92 2.40 -19.15
CA VAL A 183 -11.77 1.10 -18.51
C VAL A 183 -12.96 0.23 -18.80
N THR A 184 -12.73 -1.01 -19.22
CA THR A 184 -13.77 -2.00 -19.44
C THR A 184 -13.65 -3.10 -18.39
N TYR A 185 -14.79 -3.53 -17.85
CA TYR A 185 -14.89 -4.57 -16.83
C TYR A 185 -15.56 -5.83 -17.37
N ASN A 186 -15.26 -6.98 -16.80
CA ASN A 186 -15.97 -8.23 -17.04
C ASN A 186 -17.15 -8.37 -16.06
N ALA A 187 -17.92 -9.45 -16.21
CA ALA A 187 -19.11 -9.74 -15.38
C ALA A 187 -18.79 -9.98 -13.89
N GLU A 188 -17.51 -10.09 -13.51
CA GLU A 188 -17.05 -10.21 -12.11
C GLU A 188 -16.55 -8.86 -11.57
N ASN A 189 -16.84 -7.73 -12.24
CA ASN A 189 -16.37 -6.39 -11.89
C ASN A 189 -14.84 -6.26 -11.85
N ARG A 190 -14.13 -7.05 -12.67
CA ARG A 190 -12.68 -6.96 -12.80
C ARG A 190 -12.31 -6.17 -14.05
N PRO A 191 -11.40 -5.18 -13.97
CA PRO A 191 -10.95 -4.44 -15.13
C PRO A 191 -10.17 -5.38 -16.08
N VAL A 192 -10.57 -5.41 -17.36
CA VAL A 192 -9.96 -6.28 -18.38
C VAL A 192 -9.30 -5.50 -19.51
N ARG A 193 -9.60 -4.20 -19.66
CA ARG A 193 -9.03 -3.37 -20.73
C ARG A 193 -8.90 -1.93 -20.28
N PHE A 194 -7.77 -1.30 -20.62
CA PHE A 194 -7.51 0.11 -20.44
C PHE A 194 -7.13 0.72 -21.78
N VAL A 195 -7.75 1.83 -22.15
CA VAL A 195 -7.47 2.59 -23.40
C VAL A 195 -7.24 4.04 -23.05
N ASN A 196 -6.08 4.57 -23.41
CA ASN A 196 -5.79 5.99 -23.24
C ASN A 196 -6.50 6.80 -24.32
N GLU A 197 -7.33 7.78 -23.93
CA GLU A 197 -8.06 8.64 -24.88
C GLU A 197 -7.14 9.51 -25.72
N SER A 198 -5.97 9.90 -25.20
CA SER A 198 -4.99 10.70 -25.93
C SER A 198 -4.25 9.93 -27.03
N ALA A 199 -4.47 8.61 -27.12
CA ALA A 199 -3.86 7.72 -28.11
C ALA A 199 -4.83 7.33 -29.24
N LYS A 200 -6.02 7.94 -29.30
CA LYS A 200 -7.02 7.76 -30.38
C LYS A 200 -6.82 8.72 -31.53
#